data_dab3edbf3387789ac6e26c9d657ded4a
#
_entry.id   dab3edbf3387789ac6e26c9d657ded4a
#
_cell.length_a   1.000
_cell.length_b   1.000
_cell.length_c   1.000
_cell.angle_alpha   90.00
_cell.angle_beta   90.00
_cell.angle_gamma   90.00
#
_symmetry.space_group_name_H-M   'P 1'
#
loop_
_entity.id
_entity.type
_entity.pdbx_description
1 polymer ?
#
loop_
_entity_poly.entity_id
_entity_poly.type
_entity_poly.pdbx_seq_one_letter_code
_entity_poly.pdbx_strand_id
1 'polypeptide(L)'
;CLSRGLGDVYKRQGNSPNTISFYMRILKAVYNRAVENGLTGQRNLFKSVYTGVEKTLKRAIHLNDIRRIKRLDLSLKPHLDFARDMFLFCFYTRGMSFVDMAYLKKGDIANGILTYRRKKTGQQLFIRWEKCMQEIIKLFCLSVQDFKVVH
;
A
#
# COMPACT_ATOMS: atom_id res chain seq x y z
N CYS A 1 -20.79 -12.41 -27.36
CA CYS A 1 -20.58 -11.06 -26.84
C CYS A 1 -19.11 -10.82 -26.59
N LEU A 2 -18.53 -9.76 -27.19
CA LEU A 2 -17.09 -9.42 -27.14
C LEU A 2 -16.55 -9.34 -25.71
N SER A 3 -17.30 -8.74 -24.78
CA SER A 3 -16.88 -8.60 -23.38
C SER A 3 -16.80 -9.93 -22.61
N ARG A 4 -17.67 -10.89 -22.93
CA ARG A 4 -17.61 -12.25 -22.35
C ARG A 4 -16.39 -13.01 -22.90
N GLY A 5 -16.13 -12.94 -24.21
CA GLY A 5 -14.97 -13.56 -24.85
C GLY A 5 -13.65 -13.05 -24.28
N LEU A 6 -13.51 -11.72 -24.07
CA LEU A 6 -12.33 -11.13 -23.42
C LEU A 6 -12.14 -11.63 -21.98
N GLY A 7 -13.20 -11.71 -21.18
CA GLY A 7 -13.13 -12.27 -19.83
C GLY A 7 -12.67 -13.74 -19.81
N ASP A 8 -13.11 -14.56 -20.76
CA ASP A 8 -12.70 -15.95 -20.89
C ASP A 8 -11.24 -16.08 -21.38
N VAL A 9 -10.78 -15.21 -22.28
CA VAL A 9 -9.37 -15.14 -22.67
C VAL A 9 -8.46 -14.84 -21.48
N TYR A 10 -8.81 -13.85 -20.66
CA TYR A 10 -8.04 -13.52 -19.44
C TYR A 10 -8.04 -14.66 -18.42
N LYS A 11 -9.15 -15.42 -18.28
CA LYS A 11 -9.18 -16.62 -17.43
C LYS A 11 -8.23 -17.71 -17.92
N ARG A 12 -8.20 -17.97 -19.23
CA ARG A 12 -7.29 -18.95 -19.86
C ARG A 12 -5.83 -18.57 -19.67
N GLN A 13 -5.51 -17.28 -19.56
CA GLN A 13 -4.19 -16.76 -19.25
C GLN A 13 -3.78 -16.87 -17.77
N GLY A 14 -4.61 -17.48 -16.92
CA GLY A 14 -4.32 -17.66 -15.48
C GLY A 14 -4.45 -16.39 -14.65
N ASN A 15 -5.08 -15.33 -15.17
CA ASN A 15 -5.30 -14.10 -14.42
C ASN A 15 -6.31 -14.29 -13.28
N SER A 16 -6.07 -13.63 -12.15
CA SER A 16 -6.99 -13.69 -11.00
C SER A 16 -8.34 -13.02 -11.33
N PRO A 17 -9.46 -13.46 -10.69
CA PRO A 17 -10.77 -12.84 -10.90
C PRO A 17 -10.79 -11.33 -10.64
N ASN A 18 -10.02 -10.85 -9.65
CA ASN A 18 -9.91 -9.42 -9.36
C ASN A 18 -9.18 -8.66 -10.47
N THR A 19 -8.15 -9.25 -11.08
CA THR A 19 -7.46 -8.67 -12.23
C THR A 19 -8.38 -8.57 -13.44
N ILE A 20 -9.14 -9.63 -13.72
CA ILE A 20 -10.13 -9.65 -14.80
C ILE A 20 -11.20 -8.58 -14.55
N SER A 21 -11.75 -8.52 -13.34
CA SER A 21 -12.74 -7.52 -12.95
C SER A 21 -12.21 -6.08 -13.12
N PHE A 22 -10.94 -5.85 -12.78
CA PHE A 22 -10.30 -4.54 -12.96
C PHE A 22 -10.31 -4.11 -14.44
N TYR A 23 -9.86 -4.97 -15.36
CA TYR A 23 -9.87 -4.67 -16.79
C TYR A 23 -11.29 -4.51 -17.34
N MET A 24 -12.22 -5.35 -16.91
CA MET A 24 -13.62 -5.27 -17.35
C MET A 24 -14.30 -3.97 -16.89
N ARG A 25 -13.98 -3.47 -15.70
CA ARG A 25 -14.48 -2.16 -15.22
C ARG A 25 -13.95 -1.00 -16.06
N ILE A 26 -12.66 -1.04 -16.44
CA ILE A 26 -12.09 -0.02 -17.34
C ILE A 26 -12.79 -0.05 -18.70
N LEU A 27 -12.94 -1.24 -19.29
CA LEU A 27 -13.60 -1.40 -20.57
C LEU A 27 -15.06 -0.92 -20.52
N LYS A 28 -15.79 -1.22 -19.45
CA LYS A 28 -17.15 -0.73 -19.21
C LYS A 28 -17.19 0.81 -19.12
N ALA A 29 -16.22 1.43 -18.44
CA ALA A 29 -16.15 2.89 -18.34
C ALA A 29 -15.91 3.55 -19.70
N VAL A 30 -15.01 2.98 -20.53
CA VAL A 30 -14.76 3.46 -21.89
C VAL A 30 -16.01 3.33 -22.76
N TYR A 31 -16.70 2.19 -22.70
CA TYR A 31 -17.94 1.97 -23.40
C TYR A 31 -19.04 2.96 -23.02
N ASN A 32 -19.25 3.17 -21.70
CA ASN A 32 -20.24 4.12 -21.23
C ASN A 32 -19.95 5.53 -21.74
N ARG A 33 -18.69 5.96 -21.72
CA ARG A 33 -18.30 7.27 -22.29
C ARG A 33 -18.55 7.36 -23.80
N ALA A 34 -18.34 6.27 -24.54
CA ALA A 34 -18.68 6.24 -25.97
C ALA A 34 -20.19 6.36 -26.22
N VAL A 35 -21.01 5.76 -25.36
CA VAL A 35 -22.48 5.93 -25.41
C VAL A 35 -22.88 7.37 -25.08
N GLU A 36 -22.33 7.96 -24.02
CA GLU A 36 -22.58 9.34 -23.62
C GLU A 36 -22.22 10.34 -24.73
N ASN A 37 -21.14 10.08 -25.47
CA ASN A 37 -20.70 10.89 -26.60
C ASN A 37 -21.44 10.58 -27.92
N GLY A 38 -22.47 9.73 -27.91
CA GLY A 38 -23.26 9.37 -29.10
C GLY A 38 -22.51 8.53 -30.15
N LEU A 39 -21.31 7.99 -29.82
CA LEU A 39 -20.51 7.19 -30.74
C LEU A 39 -21.09 5.78 -30.93
N THR A 40 -21.90 5.29 -30.02
CA THR A 40 -22.56 4.00 -30.07
C THR A 40 -23.87 3.99 -29.29
N GLY A 41 -24.79 3.10 -29.68
CA GLY A 41 -26.06 2.94 -28.95
C GLY A 41 -25.88 2.15 -27.64
N GLN A 42 -26.74 2.42 -26.66
CA GLN A 42 -26.76 1.71 -25.39
C GLN A 42 -27.10 0.22 -25.60
N ARG A 43 -26.21 -0.67 -25.18
CA ARG A 43 -26.39 -2.13 -25.21
C ARG A 43 -25.91 -2.71 -23.89
N ASN A 44 -26.56 -3.77 -23.38
CA ASN A 44 -26.21 -4.41 -22.12
C ASN A 44 -25.02 -5.38 -22.25
N LEU A 45 -23.90 -4.92 -22.83
CA LEU A 45 -22.73 -5.76 -23.12
C LEU A 45 -22.10 -6.39 -21.86
N PHE A 46 -22.20 -5.73 -20.72
CA PHE A 46 -21.55 -6.14 -19.46
C PHE A 46 -22.49 -6.81 -18.46
N LYS A 47 -23.75 -7.12 -18.84
CA LYS A 47 -24.74 -7.73 -17.94
C LYS A 47 -24.26 -9.05 -17.32
N SER A 48 -23.54 -9.87 -18.08
CA SER A 48 -23.06 -11.19 -17.68
C SER A 48 -21.58 -11.22 -17.31
N VAL A 49 -20.92 -10.06 -17.24
CA VAL A 49 -19.50 -9.95 -16.93
C VAL A 49 -19.31 -9.59 -15.47
N TYR A 50 -18.48 -10.37 -14.76
CA TYR A 50 -18.15 -10.08 -13.37
C TYR A 50 -17.30 -8.81 -13.28
N THR A 51 -17.79 -7.80 -12.60
CA THR A 51 -17.10 -6.52 -12.34
C THR A 51 -16.97 -6.21 -10.85
N GLY A 52 -17.25 -7.21 -10.00
CA GLY A 52 -17.14 -7.11 -8.55
C GLY A 52 -15.70 -7.20 -8.03
N VAL A 53 -15.57 -7.24 -6.72
CA VAL A 53 -14.30 -7.48 -6.02
C VAL A 53 -14.44 -8.76 -5.21
N GLU A 54 -13.62 -9.75 -5.53
CA GLU A 54 -13.56 -10.99 -4.79
C GLU A 54 -12.80 -10.79 -3.48
N LYS A 55 -13.31 -11.40 -2.41
CA LYS A 55 -12.63 -11.35 -1.11
C LYS A 55 -11.30 -12.12 -1.20
N THR A 56 -10.21 -11.44 -0.93
CA THR A 56 -8.89 -12.06 -0.83
C THR A 56 -8.57 -12.39 0.62
N LEU A 57 -7.89 -13.50 0.85
CA LEU A 57 -7.35 -13.84 2.16
C LEU A 57 -6.32 -12.78 2.57
N LYS A 58 -6.60 -12.07 3.65
CA LYS A 58 -5.64 -11.13 4.23
C LYS A 58 -4.59 -11.93 4.99
N ARG A 59 -3.34 -11.79 4.60
CA ARG A 59 -2.19 -12.40 5.27
C ARG A 59 -1.79 -11.55 6.48
N ALA A 60 -2.60 -11.60 7.53
CA ALA A 60 -2.24 -10.99 8.81
C ALA A 60 -1.31 -11.92 9.58
N ILE A 61 -0.25 -11.38 10.16
CA ILE A 61 0.65 -12.10 11.07
C ILE A 61 0.25 -11.83 12.52
N HIS A 62 0.49 -12.81 13.39
CA HIS A 62 0.19 -12.66 14.81
C HIS A 62 1.17 -11.72 15.51
N LEU A 63 0.72 -11.08 16.58
CA LEU A 63 1.55 -10.18 17.39
C LEU A 63 2.80 -10.89 17.95
N ASN A 64 2.70 -12.19 18.22
CA ASN A 64 3.85 -12.97 18.67
C ASN A 64 4.96 -13.05 17.62
N ASP A 65 4.60 -13.10 16.34
CA ASP A 65 5.59 -13.10 15.25
C ASP A 65 6.27 -11.74 15.14
N ILE A 66 5.53 -10.63 15.33
CA ILE A 66 6.12 -9.29 15.42
C ILE A 66 7.12 -9.21 16.58
N ARG A 67 6.77 -9.76 17.75
CA ARG A 67 7.69 -9.82 18.91
C ARG A 67 8.93 -10.65 18.62
N ARG A 68 8.80 -11.77 17.90
CA ARG A 68 9.95 -12.62 17.47
C ARG A 68 10.83 -11.85 16.51
N ILE A 69 10.26 -11.19 15.50
CA ILE A 69 10.99 -10.34 14.55
C ILE A 69 11.78 -9.26 15.29
N LYS A 70 11.15 -8.57 16.25
CA LYS A 70 11.82 -7.55 17.06
C LYS A 70 13.06 -8.09 17.82
N ARG A 71 13.02 -9.35 18.27
CA ARG A 71 14.08 -9.96 19.07
C ARG A 71 15.19 -10.63 18.27
N LEU A 72 15.11 -10.63 16.92
CA LEU A 72 16.13 -11.21 16.08
C LEU A 72 17.45 -10.44 16.24
N ASP A 73 18.51 -11.15 16.54
CA ASP A 73 19.87 -10.62 16.45
C ASP A 73 20.33 -10.70 14.98
N LEU A 74 20.47 -9.54 14.36
CA LEU A 74 20.87 -9.39 12.97
C LEU A 74 22.17 -8.61 12.82
N SER A 75 22.97 -8.50 13.89
CA SER A 75 24.23 -7.75 13.94
C SER A 75 25.20 -8.13 12.82
N LEU A 76 25.22 -9.42 12.42
CA LEU A 76 26.03 -9.93 11.31
C LEU A 76 25.45 -9.62 9.91
N LYS A 77 24.22 -9.08 9.83
CA LYS A 77 23.54 -8.80 8.56
C LYS A 77 22.87 -7.41 8.59
N PRO A 78 23.68 -6.33 8.46
CA PRO A 78 23.19 -4.95 8.65
C PRO A 78 21.99 -4.58 7.76
N HIS A 79 21.94 -5.11 6.53
CA HIS A 79 20.82 -4.88 5.62
C HIS A 79 19.50 -5.49 6.10
N LEU A 80 19.54 -6.64 6.80
CA LEU A 80 18.36 -7.25 7.40
C LEU A 80 17.99 -6.57 8.71
N ASP A 81 18.96 -6.08 9.46
CA ASP A 81 18.75 -5.28 10.67
C ASP A 81 17.98 -4.01 10.32
N PHE A 82 18.45 -3.29 9.31
CA PHE A 82 17.76 -2.13 8.77
C PHE A 82 16.33 -2.45 8.28
N ALA A 83 16.16 -3.54 7.52
CA ALA A 83 14.85 -3.95 7.02
C ALA A 83 13.87 -4.31 8.15
N ARG A 84 14.36 -4.98 9.21
CA ARG A 84 13.59 -5.27 10.43
C ARG A 84 13.11 -3.97 11.08
N ASP A 85 13.98 -3.01 11.27
CA ASP A 85 13.67 -1.75 11.95
C ASP A 85 12.68 -0.92 11.13
N MET A 86 12.84 -0.87 9.81
CA MET A 86 11.87 -0.26 8.90
C MET A 86 10.50 -0.90 9.00
N PHE A 87 10.45 -2.24 9.01
CA PHE A 87 9.20 -2.98 9.16
C PHE A 87 8.53 -2.67 10.50
N LEU A 88 9.29 -2.67 11.60
CA LEU A 88 8.77 -2.35 12.93
C LEU A 88 8.27 -0.90 13.01
N PHE A 89 8.98 0.04 12.39
CA PHE A 89 8.54 1.43 12.32
C PHE A 89 7.23 1.56 11.56
N CYS A 90 7.11 0.91 10.40
CA CYS A 90 5.85 0.85 9.65
C CYS A 90 4.71 0.26 10.49
N PHE A 91 4.99 -0.79 11.25
CA PHE A 91 4.01 -1.43 12.14
C PHE A 91 3.55 -0.48 13.25
N TYR A 92 4.47 0.18 13.96
CA TYR A 92 4.15 1.11 15.04
C TYR A 92 3.42 2.36 14.54
N THR A 93 3.74 2.82 13.34
CA THR A 93 3.07 3.95 12.69
C THR A 93 1.79 3.57 11.94
N ARG A 94 1.17 2.42 12.29
CA ARG A 94 -0.12 1.95 11.74
C ARG A 94 -0.13 1.77 10.23
N GLY A 95 0.97 1.27 9.68
CA GLY A 95 1.10 0.97 8.25
C GLY A 95 1.49 2.20 7.41
N MET A 96 2.39 3.03 7.92
CA MET A 96 3.02 4.09 7.14
C MET A 96 3.75 3.47 5.94
N SER A 97 3.63 4.06 4.76
CA SER A 97 4.37 3.59 3.59
C SER A 97 5.83 4.05 3.63
N PHE A 98 6.72 3.33 2.93
CA PHE A 98 8.13 3.75 2.80
C PHE A 98 8.27 5.15 2.21
N VAL A 99 7.40 5.50 1.27
CA VAL A 99 7.38 6.83 0.66
C VAL A 99 7.05 7.89 1.70
N ASP A 100 6.01 7.66 2.52
CA ASP A 100 5.62 8.61 3.57
C ASP A 100 6.73 8.74 4.63
N MET A 101 7.39 7.63 4.96
CA MET A 101 8.50 7.60 5.92
C MET A 101 9.72 8.40 5.42
N ALA A 102 10.08 8.26 4.14
CA ALA A 102 11.20 8.97 3.52
C ALA A 102 11.01 10.51 3.51
N TYR A 103 9.76 10.98 3.61
CA TYR A 103 9.44 12.41 3.64
C TYR A 103 9.12 12.95 5.05
N LEU A 104 9.25 12.12 6.09
CA LEU A 104 9.08 12.57 7.47
C LEU A 104 10.14 13.62 7.84
N LYS A 105 9.68 14.68 8.49
CA LYS A 105 10.53 15.75 9.02
C LYS A 105 10.46 15.79 10.55
N LYS A 106 11.48 16.34 11.18
CA LYS A 106 11.49 16.56 12.64
C LYS A 106 10.29 17.41 13.10
N GLY A 107 9.86 18.37 12.26
CA GLY A 107 8.71 19.22 12.55
C GLY A 107 7.35 18.51 12.51
N ASP A 108 7.28 17.30 11.93
CA ASP A 108 6.06 16.50 11.91
C ASP A 108 5.77 15.87 13.29
N ILE A 109 6.72 15.96 14.22
CA ILE A 109 6.60 15.47 15.59
C ILE A 109 6.49 16.68 16.52
N ALA A 110 5.30 16.93 17.02
CA ALA A 110 5.02 18.01 17.98
C ALA A 110 4.17 17.50 19.14
N ASN A 111 4.46 17.93 20.35
CA ASN A 111 3.68 17.59 21.56
C ASN A 111 3.45 16.08 21.75
N GLY A 112 4.43 15.25 21.39
CA GLY A 112 4.30 13.78 21.50
C GLY A 112 3.34 13.14 20.48
N ILE A 113 3.03 13.84 19.40
CA ILE A 113 2.20 13.36 18.30
C ILE A 113 2.99 13.50 17.00
N LEU A 114 3.05 12.41 16.25
CA LEU A 114 3.50 12.39 14.85
C LEU A 114 2.30 12.71 13.94
N THR A 115 2.40 13.78 13.19
CA THR A 115 1.37 14.21 12.23
C THR A 115 1.92 14.15 10.82
N TYR A 116 1.33 13.36 9.95
CA TYR A 116 1.74 13.32 8.54
C TYR A 116 0.55 13.15 7.59
N ARG A 117 0.73 13.58 6.36
CA ARG A 117 -0.26 13.41 5.30
C ARG A 117 0.16 12.29 4.36
N ARG A 118 -0.69 11.26 4.25
CA ARG A 118 -0.45 10.12 3.38
C ARG A 118 -0.41 10.54 1.91
N LYS A 119 0.70 10.34 1.22
CA LYS A 119 0.86 10.76 -0.19
C LYS A 119 -0.15 10.09 -1.13
N LYS A 120 -0.45 8.82 -0.91
CA LYS A 120 -1.36 8.05 -1.76
C LYS A 120 -2.81 8.52 -1.70
N THR A 121 -3.30 8.94 -0.54
CA THR A 121 -4.73 9.23 -0.30
C THR A 121 -5.00 10.66 0.14
N GLY A 122 -3.97 11.45 0.45
CA GLY A 122 -4.11 12.79 1.01
C GLY A 122 -4.65 12.83 2.44
N GLN A 123 -4.88 11.68 3.07
CA GLN A 123 -5.40 11.57 4.43
C GLN A 123 -4.36 12.04 5.44
N GLN A 124 -4.75 12.93 6.35
CA GLN A 124 -3.93 13.33 7.48
C GLN A 124 -4.10 12.31 8.61
N LEU A 125 -3.00 11.90 9.21
CA LEU A 125 -2.94 10.92 10.29
C LEU A 125 -2.22 11.50 11.49
N PHE A 126 -2.74 11.19 12.68
CA PHE A 126 -2.20 11.58 13.98
C PHE A 126 -1.84 10.31 14.74
N ILE A 127 -0.59 10.15 15.09
CA ILE A 127 -0.09 8.95 15.77
C ILE A 127 0.66 9.39 17.02
N ARG A 128 0.32 8.80 18.16
CA ARG A 128 1.06 9.03 19.38
C ARG A 128 2.51 8.60 19.23
N TRP A 129 3.43 9.50 19.54
CA TRP A 129 4.85 9.27 19.41
C TRP A 129 5.40 8.51 20.62
N GLU A 130 5.70 7.22 20.44
CA GLU A 130 6.09 6.31 21.50
C GLU A 130 7.60 6.04 21.52
N LYS A 131 8.13 5.58 22.67
CA LYS A 131 9.55 5.28 22.87
C LYS A 131 10.11 4.30 21.84
N CYS A 132 9.34 3.26 21.48
CA CYS A 132 9.76 2.28 20.47
C CYS A 132 10.02 2.88 19.09
N MET A 133 9.28 3.93 18.70
CA MET A 133 9.52 4.66 17.46
C MET A 133 10.77 5.54 17.57
N GLN A 134 10.97 6.18 18.75
CA GLN A 134 12.13 7.02 19.02
C GLN A 134 13.44 6.22 18.94
N GLU A 135 13.45 5.01 19.52
CA GLU A 135 14.61 4.11 19.48
C GLU A 135 15.02 3.77 18.06
N ILE A 136 14.05 3.42 17.21
CA ILE A 136 14.31 3.11 15.81
C ILE A 136 14.87 4.33 15.07
N ILE A 137 14.26 5.49 15.20
CA ILE A 137 14.73 6.71 14.51
C ILE A 137 16.14 7.11 14.98
N LYS A 138 16.46 6.94 16.27
CA LYS A 138 17.82 7.19 16.76
C LYS A 138 18.85 6.29 16.08
N LEU A 139 18.56 5.01 15.91
CA LEU A 139 19.42 4.07 15.18
C LEU A 139 19.60 4.52 13.72
N PHE A 140 18.54 4.99 13.08
CA PHE A 140 18.62 5.57 11.74
C PHE A 140 19.51 6.81 11.66
N CYS A 141 19.35 7.75 12.56
CA CYS A 141 20.17 8.96 12.59
C CYS A 141 21.66 8.67 12.86
N LEU A 142 21.97 7.56 13.53
CA LEU A 142 23.35 7.15 13.81
C LEU A 142 23.97 6.35 12.65
N SER A 143 23.16 5.55 11.93
CA SER A 143 23.63 4.74 10.81
C SER A 143 23.69 5.50 9.48
N VAL A 144 23.03 6.66 9.38
CA VAL A 144 22.94 7.49 8.17
C VAL A 144 23.56 8.85 8.46
N GLN A 145 24.87 8.86 8.72
CA GLN A 145 25.64 10.13 8.76
C GLN A 145 25.69 10.82 7.39
N ASP A 146 25.24 10.16 6.30
CA ASP A 146 25.22 10.69 4.93
C ASP A 146 23.83 11.07 4.40
N PHE A 147 22.76 10.88 5.15
CA PHE A 147 21.45 11.38 4.71
C PHE A 147 21.37 12.88 5.04
N LYS A 148 21.88 13.71 4.13
CA LYS A 148 21.59 15.15 4.12
C LYS A 148 20.08 15.31 4.13
N VAL A 149 19.53 15.67 5.29
CA VAL A 149 18.18 16.22 5.38
C VAL A 149 18.19 17.45 4.48
N VAL A 150 17.61 17.31 3.30
CA VAL A 150 17.40 18.43 2.39
C VAL A 150 16.54 19.42 3.16
N HIS A 151 17.11 20.60 3.36
CA HIS A 151 16.50 21.74 4.02
C HIS A 151 15.24 22.19 3.28
#